data_a4a1cc8af124a8ba15c61bc6d5b3c6d8
#
_entry.id   a4a1cc8af124a8ba15c61bc6d5b3c6d8
#
_cell.length_a   1.000
_cell.length_b   1.000
_cell.length_c   1.000
_cell.angle_alpha   90.00
_cell.angle_beta   90.00
_cell.angle_gamma   90.00
#
_symmetry.space_group_name_H-M   'P 1'
#
loop_
_entity.id
_entity.type
_entity.pdbx_description
1 polymer ?
#
loop_
_entity_poly.entity_id
_entity_poly.type
_entity_poly.pdbx_seq_one_letter_code
_entity_poly.pdbx_strand_id
1 'polypeptide(L)'
;LYAGLQTLNFDSLEAAIIDGASRWERLRYIIVPHIMPLIVFVSLIHLMDAYRVFDEIIGFGAEAHVMSLQWLTFDFLMPDDTGNRSIGRASASAMLTMVGIIILLIPVLRRTWKEQR
;
A
#
# COMPACT_ATOMS: atom_id res chain seq x y z
N LEU A 1 -6.31 8.37 8.33
CA LEU A 1 -6.22 7.83 9.71
C LEU A 1 -6.94 8.70 10.72
N TYR A 2 -6.80 10.05 10.67
CA TYR A 2 -7.50 10.95 11.61
C TYR A 2 -9.02 10.78 11.56
N ALA A 3 -9.62 10.72 10.38
CA ALA A 3 -11.06 10.45 10.22
C ALA A 3 -11.49 9.12 10.85
N GLY A 4 -10.66 8.08 10.79
CA GLY A 4 -10.92 6.81 11.46
C GLY A 4 -10.87 6.88 12.98
N LEU A 5 -10.06 7.78 13.53
CA LEU A 5 -10.06 8.04 14.98
C LEU A 5 -11.33 8.77 15.45
N GLN A 6 -11.94 9.59 14.59
CA GLN A 6 -13.18 10.30 14.91
C GLN A 6 -14.41 9.37 14.98
N THR A 7 -14.35 8.18 14.37
CA THR A 7 -15.42 7.18 14.47
C THR A 7 -15.32 6.29 15.70
N LEU A 8 -14.33 6.54 16.55
CA LEU A 8 -14.12 5.76 17.77
C LEU A 8 -15.23 6.07 18.79
N ASN A 9 -15.80 5.01 19.38
CA ASN A 9 -16.80 5.19 20.43
C ASN A 9 -16.12 5.70 21.71
N PHE A 10 -16.43 6.93 22.08
CA PHE A 10 -15.90 7.57 23.27
C PHE A 10 -16.33 6.86 24.57
N ASP A 11 -17.51 6.25 24.61
CA ASP A 11 -18.00 5.52 25.78
C ASP A 11 -17.06 4.37 26.18
N SER A 12 -16.50 3.66 25.16
CA SER A 12 -15.52 2.59 25.40
C SER A 12 -14.20 3.11 25.97
N LEU A 13 -13.82 4.32 25.59
CA LEU A 13 -12.62 4.99 26.11
C LEU A 13 -12.84 5.49 27.56
N GLU A 14 -14.02 6.03 27.86
CA GLU A 14 -14.38 6.47 29.20
C GLU A 14 -14.50 5.30 30.17
N ALA A 15 -15.13 4.20 29.75
CA ALA A 15 -15.21 2.97 30.54
C ALA A 15 -13.80 2.45 30.89
N ALA A 16 -12.89 2.41 29.92
CA ALA A 16 -11.51 1.97 30.15
C ALA A 16 -10.73 2.92 31.09
N ILE A 17 -11.06 4.22 31.13
CA ILE A 17 -10.47 5.16 32.08
C ILE A 17 -10.97 4.88 33.48
N ILE A 18 -12.27 4.62 33.65
CA ILE A 18 -12.90 4.27 34.92
C ILE A 18 -12.33 2.96 35.47
N ASP A 19 -12.06 1.98 34.59
CA ASP A 19 -11.42 0.70 34.93
C ASP A 19 -9.92 0.84 35.24
N GLY A 20 -9.36 2.04 35.15
CA GLY A 20 -7.96 2.30 35.48
C GLY A 20 -6.95 1.90 34.42
N ALA A 21 -7.40 1.65 33.18
CA ALA A 21 -6.52 1.28 32.08
C ALA A 21 -5.51 2.39 31.75
N SER A 22 -4.24 2.02 31.64
CA SER A 22 -3.17 2.91 31.25
C SER A 22 -3.35 3.43 29.82
N ARG A 23 -2.68 4.54 29.48
CA ARG A 23 -2.70 5.09 28.09
C ARG A 23 -2.27 4.08 27.05
N TRP A 24 -1.30 3.22 27.39
CA TRP A 24 -0.76 2.21 26.49
C TRP A 24 -1.73 1.03 26.28
N GLU A 25 -2.43 0.62 27.32
CA GLU A 25 -3.46 -0.42 27.21
C GLU A 25 -4.65 0.06 26.38
N ARG A 26 -5.12 1.27 26.57
CA ARG A 26 -6.18 1.88 25.73
C ARG A 26 -5.78 1.98 24.27
N LEU A 27 -4.52 2.39 23.99
CA LEU A 27 -4.02 2.45 22.64
C LEU A 27 -4.03 1.06 21.99
N ARG A 28 -3.49 0.05 22.68
CA ARG A 28 -3.28 -1.29 22.14
C ARG A 28 -4.57 -2.09 21.99
N TYR A 29 -5.49 -1.99 22.95
CA TYR A 29 -6.67 -2.86 23.00
C TYR A 29 -7.96 -2.19 22.49
N ILE A 30 -8.02 -0.88 22.41
CA ILE A 30 -9.22 -0.16 21.96
C ILE A 30 -8.94 0.57 20.65
N ILE A 31 -7.93 1.45 20.62
CA ILE A 31 -7.70 2.33 19.48
C ILE A 31 -7.14 1.56 18.28
N VAL A 32 -6.06 0.81 18.47
CA VAL A 32 -5.39 0.08 17.37
C VAL A 32 -6.32 -0.92 16.70
N PRO A 33 -7.07 -1.79 17.41
CA PRO A 33 -8.00 -2.71 16.75
C PRO A 33 -9.09 -1.99 15.96
N HIS A 34 -9.59 -0.88 16.48
CA HIS A 34 -10.64 -0.10 15.81
C HIS A 34 -10.17 0.47 14.47
N ILE A 35 -8.95 1.04 14.42
CA ILE A 35 -8.41 1.64 13.20
C ILE A 35 -7.67 0.64 12.30
N MET A 36 -7.50 -0.61 12.73
CA MET A 36 -6.74 -1.63 11.98
C MET A 36 -7.24 -1.84 10.55
N PRO A 37 -8.55 -1.95 10.27
CA PRO A 37 -9.05 -2.08 8.90
C PRO A 37 -8.62 -0.90 8.01
N LEU A 38 -8.63 0.30 8.57
CA LEU A 38 -8.22 1.50 7.84
C LEU A 38 -6.71 1.54 7.62
N ILE A 39 -5.90 1.12 8.60
CA ILE A 39 -4.44 1.00 8.45
C ILE A 39 -4.10 0.02 7.33
N VAL A 40 -4.77 -1.14 7.31
CA VAL A 40 -4.58 -2.16 6.28
C VAL A 40 -4.93 -1.59 4.90
N PHE A 41 -6.08 -0.93 4.77
CA PHE A 41 -6.52 -0.33 3.51
C PHE A 41 -5.52 0.72 2.99
N VAL A 42 -5.10 1.65 3.85
CA VAL A 42 -4.12 2.69 3.49
C VAL A 42 -2.77 2.06 3.12
N SER A 43 -2.33 1.04 3.87
CA SER A 43 -1.08 0.33 3.56
C SER A 43 -1.12 -0.36 2.20
N LEU A 44 -2.28 -0.91 1.80
CA LEU A 44 -2.46 -1.51 0.49
C LEU A 44 -2.35 -0.49 -0.63
N ILE A 45 -2.99 0.67 -0.48
CA ILE A 45 -2.87 1.75 -1.46
C ILE A 45 -1.42 2.18 -1.61
N HIS A 46 -0.72 2.46 -0.51
CA HIS A 46 0.69 2.85 -0.57
C HIS A 46 1.60 1.77 -1.16
N LEU A 47 1.29 0.50 -0.91
CA LEU A 47 2.04 -0.61 -1.51
C LEU A 47 1.84 -0.65 -3.03
N MET A 48 0.61 -0.46 -3.50
CA MET A 48 0.32 -0.37 -4.94
C MET A 48 1.02 0.83 -5.57
N ASP A 49 0.99 1.98 -4.93
CA ASP A 49 1.64 3.20 -5.41
C ASP A 49 3.16 3.03 -5.48
N ALA A 50 3.77 2.36 -4.50
CA ALA A 50 5.20 2.10 -4.50
C ALA A 50 5.68 1.29 -5.72
N TYR A 51 4.86 0.38 -6.25
CA TYR A 51 5.17 -0.33 -7.51
C TYR A 51 5.02 0.53 -8.76
N ARG A 52 4.25 1.61 -8.67
CA ARG A 52 3.90 2.49 -9.78
C ARG A 52 4.65 3.82 -9.77
N VAL A 53 5.66 3.98 -8.93
CA VAL A 53 6.50 5.18 -8.91
C VAL A 53 7.13 5.38 -10.29
N PHE A 54 6.71 6.44 -10.98
CA PHE A 54 7.12 6.78 -12.33
C PHE A 54 7.36 8.28 -12.48
N ASP A 55 6.38 9.07 -12.11
CA ASP A 55 6.41 10.53 -12.29
C ASP A 55 7.54 11.17 -11.49
N GLU A 56 7.80 10.65 -10.29
CA GLU A 56 8.88 11.11 -9.42
C GLU A 56 10.26 10.81 -10.03
N ILE A 57 10.43 9.63 -10.64
CA ILE A 57 11.70 9.24 -11.26
C ILE A 57 11.99 10.17 -12.43
N ILE A 58 11.02 10.41 -13.31
CA ILE A 58 11.16 11.32 -14.45
C ILE A 58 11.30 12.76 -13.99
N GLY A 59 10.46 13.20 -13.04
CA GLY A 59 10.45 14.57 -12.56
C GLY A 59 11.76 15.01 -11.90
N PHE A 60 12.50 14.08 -11.28
CA PHE A 60 13.81 14.33 -10.68
C PHE A 60 14.99 14.00 -11.60
N GLY A 61 14.74 13.48 -12.80
CA GLY A 61 15.81 13.04 -13.71
C GLY A 61 16.65 11.90 -13.11
N ALA A 62 16.02 11.04 -12.32
CA ALA A 62 16.69 9.99 -11.56
C ALA A 62 16.79 8.65 -12.30
N GLU A 63 16.48 8.59 -13.59
CA GLU A 63 16.42 7.38 -14.42
C GLU A 63 17.73 6.61 -14.44
N ALA A 64 18.86 7.31 -14.32
CA ALA A 64 20.19 6.69 -14.29
C ALA A 64 20.51 5.96 -12.96
N HIS A 65 19.76 6.23 -11.91
CA HIS A 65 20.08 5.77 -10.54
C HIS A 65 19.01 4.92 -9.91
N VAL A 66 17.75 5.08 -10.34
CA VAL A 66 16.58 4.41 -9.75
C VAL A 66 15.67 3.89 -10.86
N MET A 67 15.27 2.64 -10.75
CA MET A 67 14.30 2.00 -11.65
C MET A 67 13.12 1.46 -10.85
N SER A 68 11.90 1.84 -11.24
CA SER A 68 10.68 1.16 -10.82
C SER A 68 10.23 0.16 -11.90
N LEU A 69 9.34 -0.77 -11.54
CA LEU A 69 8.74 -1.66 -12.55
C LEU A 69 7.90 -0.91 -13.58
N GLN A 70 7.26 0.17 -13.19
CA GLN A 70 6.52 1.05 -14.08
C GLN A 70 7.44 1.75 -15.08
N TRP A 71 8.56 2.31 -14.58
CA TRP A 71 9.56 2.93 -15.44
C TRP A 71 10.17 1.93 -16.42
N LEU A 72 10.52 0.72 -15.98
CA LEU A 72 11.04 -0.34 -16.82
C LEU A 72 10.03 -0.74 -17.93
N THR A 73 8.75 -0.81 -17.61
CA THR A 73 7.70 -1.09 -18.59
C THR A 73 7.61 0.02 -19.64
N PHE A 74 7.75 1.27 -19.23
CA PHE A 74 7.77 2.42 -20.10
C PHE A 74 9.02 2.42 -21.01
N ASP A 75 10.20 2.15 -20.46
CA ASP A 75 11.46 2.06 -21.20
C ASP A 75 11.39 1.02 -22.33
N PHE A 76 10.78 -0.14 -22.08
CA PHE A 76 10.56 -1.14 -23.12
C PHE A 76 9.59 -0.72 -24.22
N LEU A 77 8.75 0.29 -23.99
CA LEU A 77 7.85 0.88 -24.98
C LEU A 77 8.53 1.98 -25.81
N MET A 78 9.64 2.55 -25.32
CA MET A 78 10.42 3.49 -26.09
C MET A 78 11.12 2.76 -27.25
N PRO A 79 11.22 3.40 -28.43
CA PRO A 79 11.97 2.84 -29.53
C PRO A 79 13.47 2.81 -29.17
N ASP A 80 14.11 1.68 -29.44
CA ASP A 80 15.56 1.55 -29.37
C ASP A 80 16.26 2.36 -30.51
N ASP A 81 17.58 2.36 -30.50
CA ASP A 81 18.40 3.06 -31.52
C ASP A 81 18.09 2.59 -32.96
N THR A 82 17.44 1.44 -33.14
CA THR A 82 16.99 0.89 -34.43
C THR A 82 15.55 1.23 -34.76
N GLY A 83 14.82 1.98 -33.87
CA GLY A 83 13.43 2.34 -34.02
C GLY A 83 12.45 1.23 -33.66
N ASN A 84 12.94 0.10 -33.12
CA ASN A 84 12.13 -1.04 -32.74
C ASN A 84 11.63 -0.93 -31.29
N ARG A 85 10.42 -1.40 -31.02
CA ARG A 85 9.78 -1.39 -29.68
C ARG A 85 9.64 -2.80 -29.14
N SER A 86 10.05 -3.01 -27.89
CA SER A 86 9.96 -4.32 -27.22
C SER A 86 8.61 -4.54 -26.56
N ILE A 87 7.50 -4.53 -27.32
CA ILE A 87 6.13 -4.66 -26.82
C ILE A 87 5.97 -5.93 -25.95
N GLY A 88 6.57 -7.05 -26.37
CA GLY A 88 6.50 -8.30 -25.61
C GLY A 88 7.16 -8.20 -24.24
N ARG A 89 8.29 -7.49 -24.11
CA ARG A 89 8.96 -7.25 -22.81
C ARG A 89 8.14 -6.31 -21.93
N ALA A 90 7.57 -5.26 -22.52
CA ALA A 90 6.69 -4.34 -21.79
C ALA A 90 5.46 -5.07 -21.24
N SER A 91 4.82 -5.90 -22.05
CA SER A 91 3.67 -6.71 -21.63
C SER A 91 4.05 -7.70 -20.52
N ALA A 92 5.19 -8.37 -20.62
CA ALA A 92 5.69 -9.29 -19.61
C ALA A 92 5.98 -8.56 -18.28
N SER A 93 6.60 -7.37 -18.32
CA SER A 93 6.86 -6.55 -17.15
C SER A 93 5.55 -6.10 -16.46
N ALA A 94 4.56 -5.67 -17.25
CA ALA A 94 3.24 -5.30 -16.72
C ALA A 94 2.52 -6.48 -16.05
N MET A 95 2.57 -7.69 -16.65
CA MET A 95 2.01 -8.90 -16.04
C MET A 95 2.74 -9.30 -14.76
N LEU A 96 4.07 -9.22 -14.74
CA LEU A 96 4.88 -9.46 -13.53
C LEU A 96 4.49 -8.52 -12.38
N THR A 97 4.31 -7.25 -12.69
CA THR A 97 3.86 -6.24 -11.72
C THR A 97 2.49 -6.60 -11.17
N MET A 98 1.54 -6.96 -12.04
CA MET A 98 0.21 -7.38 -11.64
C MET A 98 0.23 -8.61 -10.72
N VAL A 99 0.98 -9.64 -11.10
CA VAL A 99 1.15 -10.86 -10.28
C VAL A 99 1.80 -10.54 -8.93
N GLY A 100 2.83 -9.70 -8.92
CA GLY A 100 3.50 -9.26 -7.69
C GLY A 100 2.54 -8.56 -6.73
N ILE A 101 1.72 -7.64 -7.23
CA ILE A 101 0.69 -6.95 -6.43
C ILE A 101 -0.34 -7.95 -5.88
N ILE A 102 -0.83 -8.87 -6.70
CA ILE A 102 -1.80 -9.90 -6.26
C ILE A 102 -1.21 -10.76 -5.14
N ILE A 103 0.03 -11.22 -5.26
CA ILE A 103 0.71 -12.03 -4.24
C ILE A 103 0.80 -11.27 -2.91
N LEU A 104 1.10 -9.98 -2.94
CA LEU A 104 1.17 -9.14 -1.75
C LEU A 104 -0.21 -8.84 -1.14
N LEU A 105 -1.24 -8.75 -1.97
CA LEU A 105 -2.63 -8.50 -1.54
C LEU A 105 -3.24 -9.70 -0.79
N ILE A 106 -2.97 -10.93 -1.24
CA ILE A 106 -3.59 -12.14 -0.68
C ILE A 106 -3.45 -12.26 0.84
N PRO A 107 -2.24 -12.16 1.45
CA PRO A 107 -2.08 -12.33 2.89
C PRO A 107 -2.79 -11.22 3.68
N VAL A 108 -2.80 -10.01 3.14
CA VAL A 108 -3.43 -8.86 3.79
C VAL A 108 -4.95 -9.00 3.77
N LEU A 109 -5.54 -9.35 2.63
CA LEU A 109 -6.97 -9.63 2.50
C LEU A 109 -7.42 -10.79 3.40
N ARG A 110 -6.64 -11.89 3.44
CA ARG A 110 -6.94 -13.04 4.31
C ARG A 110 -6.94 -12.65 5.79
N ARG A 111 -6.02 -11.80 6.21
CA ARG A 111 -5.96 -11.32 7.59
C ARG A 111 -7.16 -10.44 7.94
N THR A 112 -7.52 -9.52 7.08
CA THR A 112 -8.69 -8.63 7.27
C THR A 112 -10.00 -9.43 7.34
N TRP A 113 -10.16 -10.44 6.48
CA TRP A 113 -11.35 -11.32 6.52
C TRP A 113 -11.45 -12.15 7.80
N LYS A 114 -10.31 -12.50 8.39
CA LYS A 114 -10.27 -13.29 9.63
C LYS A 114 -10.61 -12.44 10.87
N GLU A 115 -10.34 -11.15 10.82
CA GLU A 115 -10.64 -10.19 11.90
C GLU A 115 -12.10 -9.71 11.89
N GLN A 116 -12.80 -9.88 10.76
CA GLN A 116 -14.22 -9.49 10.61
C GLN A 116 -15.22 -10.63 10.92
N ARG A 117 -14.75 -11.84 11.21
CA ARG A 117 -15.53 -12.99 11.65
C ARG A 117 -15.40 -13.21 13.13
#